data_dacd17a78c11a1449fde3c7b8a3c9c2a
#
_entry.id   dacd17a78c11a1449fde3c7b8a3c9c2a
#
_cell.length_a   1.000
_cell.length_b   1.000
_cell.length_c   1.000
_cell.angle_alpha   90.00
_cell.angle_beta   90.00
_cell.angle_gamma   90.00
#
_symmetry.space_group_name_H-M   'P 1'
#
loop_
_entity.id
_entity.type
_entity.pdbx_description
1 polymer ?
#
loop_
_entity_poly.entity_id
_entity_poly.type
_entity_poly.pdbx_seq_one_letter_code
_entity_poly.pdbx_strand_id
1 'polypeptide(L)'
;MNVGSIEERKNLMLAVQALKDIPSDVHLVAIGRKTPYVNKIMDYVAENNLGDRVHLIHDLPHKDLPAVYQLATLFVYPSRFEGFGIPIIEAMHSQLPVIAATGSCLEEAGGKDSLYVDPDDVSGMAEAMNRILEDPALREKMIASGNIYLQRFQENILADSMSKVYLKCFEGTESATISQQDIQVEDYRMNWSKRPL
;
A
#
# COMPACT_ATOMS: atom_id res chain seq x y z
N MET A 1 -0.14 9.60 -4.75
CA MET A 1 -1.41 9.71 -3.98
C MET A 1 -1.48 8.71 -2.84
N ASN A 2 -2.40 8.87 -1.87
CA ASN A 2 -2.67 7.96 -0.76
C ASN A 2 -4.19 7.81 -0.57
N VAL A 3 -4.67 6.64 -0.12
CA VAL A 3 -6.09 6.39 0.17
C VAL A 3 -6.24 5.68 1.51
N GLY A 4 -7.12 6.21 2.38
CA GLY A 4 -7.44 5.65 3.68
C GLY A 4 -7.79 6.71 4.70
N SER A 5 -8.42 6.33 5.83
CA SER A 5 -8.65 7.26 6.93
C SER A 5 -7.34 7.91 7.38
N ILE A 6 -7.36 9.22 7.64
CA ILE A 6 -6.15 9.95 8.03
C ILE A 6 -5.93 9.75 9.53
N GLU A 7 -5.26 8.67 9.87
CA GLU A 7 -4.98 8.20 11.22
C GLU A 7 -3.49 8.02 11.42
N GLU A 8 -3.01 8.10 12.68
CA GLU A 8 -1.60 7.92 13.02
C GLU A 8 -1.06 6.57 12.52
N ARG A 9 -1.83 5.51 12.67
CA ARG A 9 -1.52 4.15 12.19
C ARG A 9 -1.27 4.08 10.68
N LYS A 10 -2.02 4.87 9.89
CA LYS A 10 -1.88 4.96 8.43
C LYS A 10 -0.66 5.75 7.96
N ASN A 11 -0.04 6.46 8.90
CA ASN A 11 1.28 7.09 8.77
C ASN A 11 1.45 8.02 7.54
N LEU A 12 0.37 8.73 7.17
CA LEU A 12 0.44 9.71 6.07
C LEU A 12 1.56 10.74 6.28
N MET A 13 1.90 11.04 7.55
CA MET A 13 2.96 11.98 7.90
C MET A 13 4.29 11.63 7.23
N LEU A 14 4.65 10.35 7.10
CA LEU A 14 5.88 9.92 6.43
C LEU A 14 5.95 10.44 4.98
N ALA A 15 4.85 10.29 4.23
CA ALA A 15 4.78 10.78 2.86
C ALA A 15 4.78 12.32 2.78
N VAL A 16 4.15 12.99 3.75
CA VAL A 16 4.17 14.46 3.83
C VAL A 16 5.57 14.97 4.13
N GLN A 17 6.30 14.33 5.06
CA GLN A 17 7.68 14.68 5.38
C GLN A 17 8.62 14.50 4.20
N ALA A 18 8.46 13.41 3.44
CA ALA A 18 9.24 13.09 2.26
C ALA A 18 9.11 14.14 1.14
N LEU A 19 7.99 14.90 1.08
CA LEU A 19 7.81 15.95 0.06
C LEU A 19 8.88 17.04 0.07
N LYS A 20 9.60 17.21 1.16
CA LYS A 20 10.67 18.24 1.25
C LYS A 20 11.85 17.89 0.33
N ASP A 21 12.06 16.60 0.09
CA ASP A 21 13.20 16.09 -0.68
C ASP A 21 12.77 15.60 -2.09
N ILE A 22 11.59 16.06 -2.55
CA ILE A 22 10.99 15.74 -3.85
C ILE A 22 10.76 17.03 -4.65
N PRO A 23 10.85 17.00 -6.00
CA PRO A 23 10.63 18.17 -6.85
C PRO A 23 9.37 18.96 -6.48
N SER A 24 9.47 20.29 -6.54
CA SER A 24 8.44 21.22 -6.02
C SER A 24 7.11 21.19 -6.78
N ASP A 25 7.11 20.66 -8.00
CA ASP A 25 5.93 20.47 -8.85
C ASP A 25 5.16 19.16 -8.55
N VAL A 26 5.69 18.33 -7.65
CA VAL A 26 5.02 17.09 -7.19
C VAL A 26 4.08 17.40 -6.04
N HIS A 27 2.83 16.97 -6.17
CA HIS A 27 1.78 17.14 -5.18
C HIS A 27 1.35 15.81 -4.56
N LEU A 28 1.04 15.83 -3.27
CA LEU A 28 0.46 14.68 -2.55
C LEU A 28 -1.05 14.88 -2.40
N VAL A 29 -1.82 13.96 -2.98
CA VAL A 29 -3.27 13.89 -2.79
C VAL A 29 -3.57 12.73 -1.84
N ALA A 30 -4.17 13.01 -0.69
CA ALA A 30 -4.59 12.02 0.28
C ALA A 30 -6.13 12.04 0.41
N ILE A 31 -6.74 10.88 0.17
CA ILE A 31 -8.19 10.73 0.15
C ILE A 31 -8.62 9.82 1.30
N GLY A 32 -9.52 10.34 2.13
CA GLY A 32 -10.05 9.52 3.21
C GLY A 32 -10.71 10.30 4.34
N ARG A 33 -11.32 9.56 5.24
CA ARG A 33 -12.06 10.12 6.36
C ARG A 33 -11.18 11.02 7.22
N LYS A 34 -11.68 12.20 7.55
CA LYS A 34 -11.07 13.14 8.49
C LYS A 34 -11.10 12.57 9.92
N THR A 35 -9.98 12.68 10.61
CA THR A 35 -9.84 12.38 12.04
C THR A 35 -9.13 13.53 12.75
N PRO A 36 -9.06 13.58 14.08
CA PRO A 36 -8.28 14.60 14.79
C PRO A 36 -6.79 14.63 14.40
N TYR A 37 -6.25 13.54 13.89
CA TYR A 37 -4.86 13.46 13.43
C TYR A 37 -4.57 14.36 12.21
N VAL A 38 -5.60 14.76 11.45
CA VAL A 38 -5.46 15.75 10.36
C VAL A 38 -4.84 17.05 10.87
N ASN A 39 -5.14 17.50 12.08
CA ASN A 39 -4.59 18.73 12.62
C ASN A 39 -3.06 18.66 12.72
N LYS A 40 -2.53 17.52 13.21
CA LYS A 40 -1.06 17.29 13.28
C LYS A 40 -0.41 17.33 11.89
N ILE A 41 -1.09 16.79 10.86
CA ILE A 41 -0.61 16.87 9.47
C ILE A 41 -0.60 18.33 9.00
N MET A 42 -1.70 19.06 9.21
CA MET A 42 -1.83 20.44 8.73
C MET A 42 -0.89 21.39 9.44
N ASP A 43 -0.64 21.20 10.73
CA ASP A 43 0.37 21.96 11.49
C ASP A 43 1.75 21.78 10.86
N TYR A 44 2.15 20.52 10.60
CA TYR A 44 3.44 20.23 9.93
C TYR A 44 3.51 20.84 8.53
N VAL A 45 2.43 20.73 7.75
CA VAL A 45 2.32 21.32 6.40
C VAL A 45 2.53 22.83 6.43
N ALA A 46 1.91 23.52 7.40
CA ALA A 46 2.04 24.97 7.57
C ALA A 46 3.47 25.38 7.99
N GLU A 47 4.04 24.69 8.98
CA GLU A 47 5.39 24.94 9.49
C GLU A 47 6.48 24.74 8.41
N ASN A 48 6.23 23.88 7.43
CA ASN A 48 7.19 23.54 6.37
C ASN A 48 6.85 24.14 4.99
N ASN A 49 5.87 25.04 4.90
CA ASN A 49 5.43 25.70 3.65
C ASN A 49 5.01 24.71 2.54
N LEU A 50 4.33 23.61 2.92
CA LEU A 50 3.88 22.57 2.00
C LEU A 50 2.40 22.73 1.62
N GLY A 51 1.73 23.85 1.97
CA GLY A 51 0.29 24.06 1.81
C GLY A 51 -0.20 23.90 0.38
N ASP A 52 0.56 24.37 -0.60
CA ASP A 52 0.21 24.27 -2.01
C ASP A 52 0.40 22.85 -2.58
N ARG A 53 1.11 21.97 -1.87
CA ARG A 53 1.51 20.65 -2.36
C ARG A 53 0.76 19.49 -1.70
N VAL A 54 0.08 19.70 -0.57
CA VAL A 54 -0.64 18.65 0.17
C VAL A 54 -2.13 18.90 0.10
N HIS A 55 -2.85 17.98 -0.53
CA HIS A 55 -4.29 18.06 -0.74
C HIS A 55 -5.00 16.92 0.00
N LEU A 56 -5.77 17.27 1.04
CA LEU A 56 -6.56 16.32 1.82
C LEU A 56 -8.02 16.38 1.37
N ILE A 57 -8.52 15.29 0.81
CA ILE A 57 -9.89 15.18 0.28
C ILE A 57 -10.68 14.21 1.16
N HIS A 58 -11.77 14.70 1.78
CA HIS A 58 -12.54 13.92 2.76
C HIS A 58 -13.86 13.39 2.23
N ASP A 59 -14.45 14.08 1.26
CA ASP A 59 -15.83 13.85 0.79
C ASP A 59 -15.88 13.39 -0.68
N LEU A 60 -14.82 12.68 -1.15
CA LEU A 60 -14.83 12.13 -2.50
C LEU A 60 -15.87 11.00 -2.59
N PRO A 61 -16.85 11.06 -3.53
CA PRO A 61 -17.75 9.94 -3.76
C PRO A 61 -16.95 8.69 -4.18
N HIS A 62 -17.30 7.54 -3.61
CA HIS A 62 -16.58 6.27 -3.86
C HIS A 62 -16.49 5.93 -5.36
N LYS A 63 -17.54 6.26 -6.14
CA LYS A 63 -17.59 6.03 -7.59
C LYS A 63 -16.53 6.82 -8.37
N ASP A 64 -16.03 7.93 -7.81
CA ASP A 64 -15.07 8.82 -8.47
C ASP A 64 -13.61 8.46 -8.09
N LEU A 65 -13.42 7.60 -7.07
CA LEU A 65 -12.11 7.18 -6.61
C LEU A 65 -11.25 6.50 -7.70
N PRO A 66 -11.79 5.62 -8.57
CA PRO A 66 -11.00 5.04 -9.66
C PRO A 66 -10.40 6.08 -10.61
N ALA A 67 -11.14 7.16 -10.90
CA ALA A 67 -10.63 8.24 -11.77
C ALA A 67 -9.44 8.96 -11.10
N VAL A 68 -9.48 9.17 -9.78
CA VAL A 68 -8.37 9.81 -9.08
C VAL A 68 -7.13 8.91 -9.04
N TYR A 69 -7.32 7.60 -8.87
CA TYR A 69 -6.20 6.65 -9.02
C TYR A 69 -5.55 6.79 -10.41
N GLN A 70 -6.34 6.82 -11.48
CA GLN A 70 -5.84 6.92 -12.87
C GLN A 70 -5.13 8.22 -13.19
N LEU A 71 -5.40 9.31 -12.45
CA LEU A 71 -4.74 10.60 -12.62
C LEU A 71 -3.40 10.70 -11.88
N ALA A 72 -3.11 9.77 -10.98
CA ALA A 72 -1.88 9.78 -10.19
C ALA A 72 -0.70 9.17 -10.95
N THR A 73 0.52 9.50 -10.52
CA THR A 73 1.77 8.94 -11.06
C THR A 73 2.26 7.75 -10.25
N LEU A 74 2.03 7.77 -8.93
CA LEU A 74 2.41 6.69 -8.00
C LEU A 74 1.48 6.67 -6.79
N PHE A 75 1.43 5.54 -6.13
CA PHE A 75 0.67 5.32 -4.91
C PHE A 75 1.60 5.08 -3.73
N VAL A 76 1.39 5.77 -2.61
CA VAL A 76 2.14 5.59 -1.37
C VAL A 76 1.22 5.07 -0.27
N TYR A 77 1.62 4.00 0.40
CA TYR A 77 0.85 3.38 1.48
C TYR A 77 1.75 3.05 2.68
N PRO A 78 2.17 4.09 3.45
CA PRO A 78 3.17 3.95 4.51
C PRO A 78 2.59 3.42 5.82
N SER A 79 1.48 2.71 5.78
CA SER A 79 0.75 2.24 6.96
C SER A 79 1.59 1.30 7.81
N ARG A 80 1.59 1.53 9.13
CA ARG A 80 2.33 0.73 10.09
C ARG A 80 1.69 -0.64 10.34
N PHE A 81 0.38 -0.68 10.22
CA PHE A 81 -0.39 -1.91 10.47
C PHE A 81 -1.68 -1.93 9.66
N GLU A 82 -1.91 -3.03 8.96
CA GLU A 82 -3.10 -3.31 8.16
C GLU A 82 -3.55 -4.76 8.32
N GLY A 83 -4.82 -5.02 7.99
CA GLY A 83 -5.34 -6.39 7.88
C GLY A 83 -4.91 -7.07 6.58
N PHE A 84 -4.78 -6.30 5.47
CA PHE A 84 -4.32 -6.83 4.17
C PHE A 84 -3.69 -5.75 3.28
N GLY A 85 -4.39 -4.66 2.95
CA GLY A 85 -3.89 -3.61 2.06
C GLY A 85 -4.67 -3.51 0.75
N ILE A 86 -5.99 -3.62 0.78
CA ILE A 86 -6.87 -3.49 -0.41
C ILE A 86 -6.54 -2.26 -1.26
N PRO A 87 -6.24 -1.05 -0.70
CA PRO A 87 -5.88 0.11 -1.50
C PRO A 87 -4.64 -0.08 -2.38
N ILE A 88 -3.72 -0.97 -2.01
CA ILE A 88 -2.57 -1.35 -2.84
C ILE A 88 -3.06 -2.08 -4.10
N ILE A 89 -3.98 -3.02 -3.95
CA ILE A 89 -4.58 -3.76 -5.06
C ILE A 89 -5.35 -2.83 -5.99
N GLU A 90 -6.12 -1.88 -5.44
CA GLU A 90 -6.84 -0.84 -6.20
C GLU A 90 -5.87 0.03 -7.01
N ALA A 91 -4.76 0.45 -6.40
CA ALA A 91 -3.72 1.23 -7.07
C ALA A 91 -3.07 0.45 -8.22
N MET A 92 -2.71 -0.82 -8.00
CA MET A 92 -2.13 -1.68 -9.03
C MET A 92 -3.11 -1.94 -10.18
N HIS A 93 -4.41 -2.16 -9.91
CA HIS A 93 -5.46 -2.25 -10.93
C HIS A 93 -5.60 -0.97 -11.74
N SER A 94 -5.31 0.17 -11.11
CA SER A 94 -5.30 1.49 -11.75
C SER A 94 -3.98 1.83 -12.43
N GLN A 95 -3.10 0.85 -12.63
CA GLN A 95 -1.79 1.00 -13.31
C GLN A 95 -0.84 1.94 -12.56
N LEU A 96 -0.87 1.94 -11.23
CA LEU A 96 0.04 2.75 -10.44
C LEU A 96 1.18 1.91 -9.87
N PRO A 97 2.43 2.37 -9.97
CA PRO A 97 3.52 1.90 -9.14
C PRO A 97 3.21 2.15 -7.66
N VAL A 98 3.58 1.20 -6.81
CA VAL A 98 3.27 1.21 -5.37
C VAL A 98 4.54 1.34 -4.55
N ILE A 99 4.51 2.23 -3.56
CA ILE A 99 5.45 2.27 -2.43
C ILE A 99 4.64 1.99 -1.17
N ALA A 100 5.02 0.97 -0.40
CA ALA A 100 4.36 0.61 0.85
C ALA A 100 5.36 0.50 2.00
N ALA A 101 4.87 0.43 3.24
CA ALA A 101 5.72 0.17 4.38
C ALA A 101 6.07 -1.32 4.48
N THR A 102 7.28 -1.63 5.02
CA THR A 102 7.69 -2.99 5.38
C THR A 102 7.07 -3.45 6.70
N GLY A 103 7.18 -4.73 7.00
CA GLY A 103 6.92 -5.30 8.32
C GLY A 103 5.45 -5.59 8.63
N SER A 104 4.59 -5.66 7.60
CA SER A 104 3.19 -6.04 7.73
C SER A 104 2.73 -6.87 6.52
N CYS A 105 1.42 -7.13 6.39
CA CYS A 105 0.83 -7.85 5.25
C CYS A 105 0.87 -7.06 3.92
N LEU A 106 1.42 -5.85 3.89
CA LEU A 106 1.44 -5.00 2.69
C LEU A 106 2.30 -5.59 1.57
N GLU A 107 3.34 -6.34 1.93
CA GLU A 107 4.18 -7.06 0.96
C GLU A 107 3.40 -8.17 0.26
N GLU A 108 2.46 -8.81 0.96
CA GLU A 108 1.52 -9.77 0.36
C GLU A 108 0.53 -9.09 -0.59
N ALA A 109 0.06 -7.89 -0.25
CA ALA A 109 -0.84 -7.14 -1.12
C ALA A 109 -0.16 -6.58 -2.38
N GLY A 110 1.08 -6.06 -2.23
CA GLY A 110 1.80 -5.36 -3.30
C GLY A 110 2.75 -6.23 -4.12
N GLY A 111 3.08 -7.42 -3.63
CA GLY A 111 4.02 -8.33 -4.31
C GLY A 111 5.47 -7.84 -4.30
N LYS A 112 6.37 -8.64 -4.83
CA LYS A 112 7.83 -8.44 -4.77
C LYS A 112 8.35 -7.27 -5.61
N ASP A 113 7.58 -6.81 -6.57
CA ASP A 113 8.00 -5.78 -7.53
C ASP A 113 7.50 -4.37 -7.15
N SER A 114 6.74 -4.23 -6.06
CA SER A 114 6.50 -2.95 -5.38
C SER A 114 7.74 -2.50 -4.59
N LEU A 115 7.85 -1.21 -4.29
CA LEU A 115 8.92 -0.71 -3.41
C LEU A 115 8.43 -0.72 -1.96
N TYR A 116 9.34 -1.08 -1.05
CA TYR A 116 9.04 -1.13 0.37
C TYR A 116 10.05 -0.33 1.17
N VAL A 117 9.55 0.44 2.14
CA VAL A 117 10.35 1.33 2.98
C VAL A 117 10.02 1.09 4.45
N ASP A 118 10.98 1.35 5.32
CA ASP A 118 10.73 1.35 6.75
C ASP A 118 9.70 2.46 7.08
N PRO A 119 8.67 2.20 7.90
CA PRO A 119 7.65 3.19 8.25
C PRO A 119 8.17 4.40 9.04
N ASP A 120 9.43 4.39 9.48
CA ASP A 120 10.08 5.51 10.16
C ASP A 120 11.16 6.19 9.29
N ASP A 121 11.44 5.68 8.09
CA ASP A 121 12.49 6.20 7.20
C ASP A 121 11.93 7.22 6.20
N VAL A 122 12.00 8.50 6.56
CA VAL A 122 11.59 9.62 5.69
C VAL A 122 12.48 9.72 4.45
N SER A 123 13.78 9.52 4.60
CA SER A 123 14.74 9.56 3.49
C SER A 123 14.49 8.46 2.48
N GLY A 124 14.31 7.22 2.97
CA GLY A 124 13.98 6.07 2.12
C GLY A 124 12.66 6.26 1.38
N MET A 125 11.64 6.90 2.01
CA MET A 125 10.40 7.24 1.33
C MET A 125 10.64 8.25 0.20
N ALA A 126 11.41 9.31 0.44
CA ALA A 126 11.74 10.30 -0.56
C ALA A 126 12.55 9.69 -1.71
N GLU A 127 13.55 8.87 -1.40
CA GLU A 127 14.35 8.17 -2.41
C GLU A 127 13.49 7.24 -3.29
N ALA A 128 12.59 6.46 -2.67
CA ALA A 128 11.69 5.58 -3.41
C ALA A 128 10.73 6.36 -4.32
N MET A 129 10.21 7.50 -3.84
CA MET A 129 9.35 8.38 -4.63
C MET A 129 10.12 9.00 -5.80
N ASN A 130 11.30 9.59 -5.58
CA ASN A 130 12.15 10.17 -6.62
C ASN A 130 12.52 9.14 -7.68
N ARG A 131 12.92 7.94 -7.27
CA ARG A 131 13.26 6.85 -8.18
C ARG A 131 12.12 6.49 -9.12
N ILE A 132 10.88 6.45 -8.66
CA ILE A 132 9.71 6.20 -9.51
C ILE A 132 9.40 7.42 -10.41
N LEU A 133 9.54 8.64 -9.89
CA LEU A 133 9.24 9.87 -10.63
C LEU A 133 10.22 10.09 -11.78
N GLU A 134 11.49 9.78 -11.59
CA GLU A 134 12.58 10.02 -12.55
C GLU A 134 12.76 8.90 -13.57
N ASP A 135 12.31 7.67 -13.27
CA ASP A 135 12.53 6.49 -14.13
C ASP A 135 11.21 5.96 -14.73
N PRO A 136 10.85 6.38 -15.97
CA PRO A 136 9.69 5.84 -16.67
C PRO A 136 9.76 4.34 -16.93
N ALA A 137 10.96 3.80 -17.19
CA ALA A 137 11.14 2.36 -17.46
C ALA A 137 10.87 1.52 -16.20
N LEU A 138 11.29 2.03 -15.03
CA LEU A 138 10.93 1.42 -13.74
C LEU A 138 9.42 1.41 -13.55
N ARG A 139 8.72 2.54 -13.83
CA ARG A 139 7.26 2.60 -13.72
C ARG A 139 6.57 1.55 -14.59
N GLU A 140 6.95 1.47 -15.86
CA GLU A 140 6.40 0.49 -16.80
C GLU A 140 6.65 -0.95 -16.31
N LYS A 141 7.84 -1.25 -15.82
CA LYS A 141 8.19 -2.55 -15.25
C LYS A 141 7.32 -2.87 -14.03
N MET A 142 7.18 -1.94 -13.09
CA MET A 142 6.35 -2.12 -11.89
C MET A 142 4.89 -2.37 -12.25
N ILE A 143 4.34 -1.62 -13.20
CA ILE A 143 2.97 -1.80 -13.71
C ILE A 143 2.79 -3.17 -14.36
N ALA A 144 3.71 -3.56 -15.24
CA ALA A 144 3.64 -4.86 -15.90
C ALA A 144 3.69 -6.03 -14.91
N SER A 145 4.62 -5.97 -13.95
CA SER A 145 4.72 -6.97 -12.87
C SER A 145 3.48 -6.99 -11.99
N GLY A 146 2.96 -5.80 -11.65
CA GLY A 146 1.73 -5.66 -10.88
C GLY A 146 0.53 -6.31 -11.54
N ASN A 147 0.35 -6.11 -12.84
CA ASN A 147 -0.72 -6.74 -13.62
C ASN A 147 -0.66 -8.28 -13.59
N ILE A 148 0.55 -8.85 -13.65
CA ILE A 148 0.74 -10.30 -13.51
C ILE A 148 0.38 -10.74 -12.09
N TYR A 149 0.87 -10.00 -11.08
CA TYR A 149 0.64 -10.34 -9.68
C TYR A 149 -0.83 -10.29 -9.28
N LEU A 150 -1.60 -9.33 -9.82
CA LEU A 150 -3.03 -9.15 -9.56
C LEU A 150 -3.88 -10.34 -9.98
N GLN A 151 -3.42 -11.17 -10.92
CA GLN A 151 -4.19 -12.34 -11.39
C GLN A 151 -4.51 -13.29 -10.23
N ARG A 152 -3.65 -13.37 -9.20
CA ARG A 152 -3.87 -14.23 -8.01
C ARG A 152 -5.09 -13.83 -7.17
N PHE A 153 -5.56 -12.59 -7.30
CA PHE A 153 -6.72 -12.06 -6.57
C PHE A 153 -8.03 -12.13 -7.39
N GLN A 154 -8.03 -12.79 -8.55
CA GLN A 154 -9.24 -13.00 -9.33
C GLN A 154 -10.21 -13.94 -8.60
N GLU A 155 -11.50 -13.65 -8.69
CA GLU A 155 -12.55 -14.37 -7.96
C GLU A 155 -12.52 -15.88 -8.21
N ASN A 156 -12.31 -16.32 -9.45
CA ASN A 156 -12.23 -17.73 -9.80
C ASN A 156 -11.04 -18.44 -9.15
N ILE A 157 -9.88 -17.78 -9.06
CA ILE A 157 -8.68 -18.34 -8.41
C ILE A 157 -8.87 -18.42 -6.90
N LEU A 158 -9.45 -17.39 -6.30
CA LEU A 158 -9.77 -17.39 -4.87
C LEU A 158 -10.81 -18.46 -4.54
N ALA A 159 -11.90 -18.56 -5.34
CA ALA A 159 -12.94 -19.56 -5.16
C ALA A 159 -12.40 -20.99 -5.28
N ASP A 160 -11.55 -21.27 -6.27
CA ASP A 160 -10.90 -22.56 -6.45
C ASP A 160 -10.00 -22.91 -5.25
N SER A 161 -9.20 -21.96 -4.78
CA SER A 161 -8.33 -22.12 -3.61
C SER A 161 -9.14 -22.44 -2.34
N MET A 162 -10.22 -21.70 -2.10
CA MET A 162 -11.13 -21.94 -0.97
C MET A 162 -11.81 -23.30 -1.08
N SER A 163 -12.29 -23.68 -2.27
CA SER A 163 -12.92 -24.99 -2.51
C SER A 163 -11.97 -26.14 -2.22
N LYS A 164 -10.69 -26.02 -2.59
CA LYS A 164 -9.67 -27.02 -2.28
C LYS A 164 -9.46 -27.19 -0.78
N VAL A 165 -9.47 -26.10 -0.01
CA VAL A 165 -9.39 -26.16 1.45
C VAL A 165 -10.60 -26.88 2.05
N TYR A 166 -11.80 -26.53 1.60
CA TYR A 166 -13.03 -27.22 2.07
C TYR A 166 -13.02 -28.71 1.74
N LEU A 167 -12.66 -29.09 0.52
CA LEU A 167 -12.57 -30.51 0.13
C LEU A 167 -11.61 -31.28 1.02
N LYS A 168 -10.42 -30.76 1.30
CA LYS A 168 -9.46 -31.38 2.23
C LYS A 168 -10.06 -31.59 3.63
N CYS A 169 -10.86 -30.64 4.14
CA CYS A 169 -11.56 -30.81 5.42
C CYS A 169 -12.62 -31.91 5.39
N PHE A 170 -13.32 -32.11 4.25
CA PHE A 170 -14.37 -33.12 4.10
C PHE A 170 -13.83 -34.52 3.87
N GLU A 171 -12.65 -34.68 3.26
CA GLU A 171 -12.04 -35.99 2.96
C GLU A 171 -11.47 -36.72 4.21
N GLY A 172 -11.68 -36.17 5.42
CA GLY A 172 -11.47 -36.85 6.69
C GLY A 172 -10.03 -37.29 6.94
N THR A 173 -9.02 -36.60 6.39
CA THR A 173 -7.64 -36.81 6.79
C THR A 173 -7.49 -36.32 8.22
N GLU A 174 -7.30 -37.27 9.16
CA GLU A 174 -6.91 -36.99 10.53
C GLU A 174 -5.76 -35.99 10.52
N SER A 175 -5.95 -34.87 11.20
CA SER A 175 -5.00 -33.78 11.27
C SER A 175 -4.66 -33.14 9.90
N ALA A 176 -5.59 -32.36 9.35
CA ALA A 176 -5.25 -31.39 8.33
C ALA A 176 -4.37 -30.29 8.93
N THR A 177 -3.12 -30.62 9.19
CA THR A 177 -2.07 -29.62 9.25
C THR A 177 -1.98 -29.10 7.83
N ILE A 178 -2.62 -27.95 7.55
CA ILE A 178 -2.39 -27.20 6.31
C ILE A 178 -0.89 -26.97 6.29
N SER A 179 -0.17 -27.76 5.49
CA SER A 179 1.27 -27.55 5.37
C SER A 179 1.47 -26.17 4.72
N GLN A 180 2.40 -25.41 5.21
CA GLN A 180 2.78 -24.11 4.61
C GLN A 180 3.15 -24.22 3.12
N GLN A 181 3.36 -25.43 2.60
CA GLN A 181 3.64 -25.74 1.20
C GLN A 181 2.37 -25.83 0.32
N ASP A 182 1.19 -26.07 0.90
CA ASP A 182 -0.09 -26.15 0.16
C ASP A 182 -0.71 -24.77 -0.10
N ILE A 183 -0.36 -23.81 0.73
CA ILE A 183 -0.54 -22.39 0.46
C ILE A 183 0.83 -21.94 -0.05
N GLN A 184 0.97 -21.57 -1.30
CA GLN A 184 2.17 -20.88 -1.80
C GLN A 184 2.26 -19.48 -1.17
N VAL A 185 2.34 -19.44 0.14
CA VAL A 185 2.74 -18.31 0.93
C VAL A 185 4.24 -18.49 1.07
N GLU A 186 4.99 -18.00 0.08
CA GLU A 186 6.42 -17.85 0.22
C GLU A 186 6.71 -17.12 1.55
N ASP A 187 7.21 -17.87 2.49
CA ASP A 187 7.97 -17.50 3.70
C ASP A 187 7.71 -16.11 4.35
N TYR A 188 6.46 -15.78 4.63
CA TYR A 188 6.15 -14.66 5.53
C TYR A 188 6.07 -15.13 6.99
N ARG A 189 7.18 -15.62 7.52
CA ARG A 189 7.36 -15.76 8.96
C ARG A 189 7.51 -14.36 9.56
N MET A 190 6.42 -13.71 9.80
CA MET A 190 6.42 -12.54 10.66
C MET A 190 6.90 -12.97 12.05
N ASN A 191 8.05 -12.46 12.43
CA ASN A 191 8.64 -12.71 13.74
C ASN A 191 7.90 -11.88 14.79
N TRP A 192 6.71 -12.30 15.19
CA TRP A 192 5.85 -11.65 16.18
C TRP A 192 6.48 -11.56 17.57
N SER A 193 7.54 -12.35 17.83
CA SER A 193 8.19 -12.44 19.14
C SER A 193 9.10 -11.27 19.49
N LYS A 194 9.29 -10.29 18.61
CA LYS A 194 10.24 -9.17 18.82
C LYS A 194 9.59 -7.79 18.89
N ARG A 195 8.29 -7.68 19.07
CA ARG A 195 7.66 -6.36 19.28
C ARG A 195 7.54 -6.08 20.78
N PRO A 196 8.08 -4.95 21.30
CA PRO A 196 7.74 -4.49 22.63
C PRO A 196 6.25 -4.11 22.65
N LEU A 197 5.60 -4.45 23.77
CA LEU A 197 4.22 -4.09 24.11
C LEU A 197 4.07 -2.59 24.23
#